data_e9e281be846cff0ad053785efc5672e3
#
_entry.id   e9e281be846cff0ad053785efc5672e3
#
_cell.length_a   1.000
_cell.length_b   1.000
_cell.length_c   1.000
_cell.angle_alpha   90.00
_cell.angle_beta   90.00
_cell.angle_gamma   90.00
#
_symmetry.space_group_name_H-M   'P 1'
#
loop_
_entity.id
_entity.type
_entity.pdbx_description
1 polymer ?
#
loop_
_entity_poly.entity_id
_entity_poly.type
_entity_poly.pdbx_seq_one_letter_code
_entity_poly.pdbx_strand_id
1 'polypeptide(L)'
;AGHASLMFIQGDAELLPLPNQSLDAAIIGFGLRNVTDKEKALRAMRLALKPGGRLVILEFSKLTHPGLAPLYQKFSGLWPKVGQWITGDASPYQYLVESIAMHPDQETLKSMLQTAGFAGVGYDNLLGGVAAIHYGEAPFQDEKTATNPAFASEL
;
A
#
# COMPACT_ATOMS: atom_id res chain seq x y z
N ALA A 1 -32.19 -5.78 -9.13
CA ALA A 1 -30.88 -5.54 -8.55
C ALA A 1 -29.85 -5.93 -9.60
N GLY A 2 -29.17 -4.94 -10.21
CA GLY A 2 -28.12 -5.19 -11.19
C GLY A 2 -26.92 -5.79 -10.46
N HIS A 3 -26.44 -6.94 -10.93
CA HIS A 3 -25.20 -7.50 -10.44
C HIS A 3 -24.06 -6.58 -10.91
N ALA A 4 -23.23 -6.12 -9.98
CA ALA A 4 -21.99 -5.44 -10.33
C ALA A 4 -21.15 -6.38 -11.21
N SER A 5 -20.74 -5.92 -12.40
CA SER A 5 -19.86 -6.71 -13.26
C SER A 5 -18.45 -6.75 -12.63
N LEU A 6 -17.95 -7.96 -12.37
CA LEU A 6 -16.57 -8.16 -11.92
C LEU A 6 -15.69 -8.35 -13.15
N MET A 7 -14.58 -7.58 -13.20
CA MET A 7 -13.57 -7.71 -14.24
C MET A 7 -12.22 -8.06 -13.59
N PHE A 8 -11.52 -9.04 -14.15
CA PHE A 8 -10.16 -9.40 -13.74
C PHE A 8 -9.18 -8.82 -14.77
N ILE A 9 -8.17 -8.09 -14.29
CA ILE A 9 -7.15 -7.46 -15.13
C ILE A 9 -5.78 -7.92 -14.59
N GLN A 10 -4.96 -8.47 -15.47
CA GLN A 10 -3.56 -8.73 -15.17
C GLN A 10 -2.75 -7.47 -15.49
N GLY A 11 -1.94 -6.99 -14.56
CA GLY A 11 -1.14 -5.78 -14.75
C GLY A 11 -0.05 -5.64 -13.70
N ASP A 12 0.88 -4.72 -13.96
CA ASP A 12 1.90 -4.28 -13.02
C ASP A 12 1.36 -3.10 -12.20
N ALA A 13 1.51 -3.17 -10.87
CA ALA A 13 1.08 -2.09 -9.99
C ALA A 13 1.87 -0.79 -10.22
N GLU A 14 3.10 -0.88 -10.74
CA GLU A 14 3.94 0.26 -11.08
C GLU A 14 3.56 0.91 -12.43
N LEU A 15 2.77 0.19 -13.26
CA LEU A 15 2.25 0.65 -14.55
C LEU A 15 0.84 0.09 -14.75
N LEU A 16 -0.11 0.63 -14.01
CA LEU A 16 -1.49 0.15 -14.03
C LEU A 16 -2.09 0.29 -15.44
N PRO A 17 -2.64 -0.80 -16.03
CA PRO A 17 -3.30 -0.75 -17.34
C PRO A 17 -4.74 -0.19 -17.21
N LEU A 18 -4.88 0.94 -16.57
CA LEU A 18 -6.14 1.62 -16.30
C LEU A 18 -6.08 3.07 -16.82
N PRO A 19 -7.18 3.59 -17.37
CA PRO A 19 -7.25 5.00 -17.73
C PRO A 19 -7.07 5.90 -16.50
N ASN A 20 -6.46 7.07 -16.69
CA ASN A 20 -6.40 8.08 -15.64
C ASN A 20 -7.82 8.47 -15.22
N GLN A 21 -7.99 8.78 -13.93
CA GLN A 21 -9.25 9.25 -13.34
C GLN A 21 -10.45 8.33 -13.64
N SER A 22 -10.23 7.01 -13.63
CA SER A 22 -11.26 6.02 -13.92
C SER A 22 -11.87 5.37 -12.66
N LEU A 23 -11.15 5.39 -11.54
CA LEU A 23 -11.54 4.72 -10.31
C LEU A 23 -12.11 5.69 -9.27
N ASP A 24 -13.18 5.30 -8.61
CA ASP A 24 -13.72 6.02 -7.44
C ASP A 24 -12.96 5.68 -6.16
N ALA A 25 -12.42 4.45 -6.08
CA ALA A 25 -11.58 3.99 -4.97
C ALA A 25 -10.61 2.90 -5.44
N ALA A 26 -9.48 2.77 -4.71
CA ALA A 26 -8.55 1.67 -4.85
C ALA A 26 -8.23 1.10 -3.46
N ILE A 27 -8.11 -0.23 -3.36
CA ILE A 27 -7.80 -0.93 -2.13
C ILE A 27 -6.67 -1.92 -2.39
N ILE A 28 -5.66 -1.93 -1.51
CA ILE A 28 -4.59 -2.92 -1.51
C ILE A 28 -4.60 -3.63 -0.15
N GLY A 29 -4.72 -4.97 -0.16
CA GLY A 29 -4.56 -5.78 1.04
C GLY A 29 -3.33 -6.66 0.94
N PHE A 30 -2.33 -6.47 1.81
CA PHE A 30 -1.13 -7.30 1.94
C PHE A 30 -0.34 -7.50 0.64
N GLY A 31 -0.38 -6.52 -0.27
CA GLY A 31 0.25 -6.58 -1.59
C GLY A 31 1.38 -5.58 -1.79
N LEU A 32 1.31 -4.40 -1.14
CA LEU A 32 2.25 -3.31 -1.40
C LEU A 32 3.69 -3.66 -1.03
N ARG A 33 3.90 -4.50 0.00
CA ARG A 33 5.25 -4.95 0.38
C ARG A 33 6.00 -5.67 -0.74
N ASN A 34 5.26 -6.31 -1.67
CA ASN A 34 5.81 -7.08 -2.79
C ASN A 34 6.14 -6.21 -4.02
N VAL A 35 5.72 -4.95 -4.02
CA VAL A 35 6.01 -4.02 -5.11
C VAL A 35 7.45 -3.52 -4.99
N THR A 36 8.19 -3.54 -6.10
CA THR A 36 9.60 -3.13 -6.13
C THR A 36 9.73 -1.63 -5.93
N ASP A 37 9.10 -0.83 -6.79
CA ASP A 37 9.05 0.63 -6.69
C ASP A 37 7.68 1.08 -6.15
N LYS A 38 7.60 1.18 -4.81
CA LYS A 38 6.36 1.56 -4.13
C LYS A 38 5.91 2.97 -4.46
N GLU A 39 6.85 3.91 -4.63
CA GLU A 39 6.51 5.28 -4.97
C GLU A 39 5.90 5.39 -6.36
N LYS A 40 6.45 4.66 -7.33
CA LYS A 40 5.92 4.58 -8.69
C LYS A 40 4.51 3.98 -8.69
N ALA A 41 4.29 2.90 -7.93
CA ALA A 41 2.98 2.29 -7.79
C ALA A 41 1.96 3.24 -7.14
N LEU A 42 2.33 3.94 -6.08
CA LEU A 42 1.47 4.92 -5.43
C LEU A 42 1.10 6.08 -6.39
N ARG A 43 2.06 6.56 -7.20
CA ARG A 43 1.78 7.57 -8.24
C ARG A 43 0.85 7.02 -9.32
N ALA A 44 1.05 5.78 -9.78
CA ALA A 44 0.16 5.14 -10.76
C ALA A 44 -1.28 5.01 -10.22
N MET A 45 -1.43 4.60 -8.98
CA MET A 45 -2.76 4.53 -8.32
C MET A 45 -3.41 5.90 -8.18
N ARG A 46 -2.62 6.91 -7.79
CA ARG A 46 -3.14 8.29 -7.70
C ARG A 46 -3.65 8.80 -9.05
N LEU A 47 -2.93 8.52 -10.15
CA LEU A 47 -3.36 8.91 -11.50
C LEU A 47 -4.64 8.19 -11.94
N ALA A 48 -4.79 6.91 -11.58
CA ALA A 48 -5.98 6.13 -11.90
C ALA A 48 -7.23 6.58 -11.12
N LEU A 49 -7.06 7.19 -9.93
CA LEU A 49 -8.15 7.68 -9.12
C LEU A 49 -8.73 8.99 -9.66
N LYS A 50 -10.05 9.10 -9.66
CA LYS A 50 -10.77 10.36 -9.91
C LYS A 50 -10.43 11.39 -8.85
N PRO A 51 -10.57 12.69 -9.14
CA PRO A 51 -10.54 13.72 -8.10
C PRO A 51 -11.52 13.38 -6.95
N GLY A 52 -11.03 13.41 -5.72
CA GLY A 52 -11.79 12.95 -4.54
C GLY A 52 -11.84 11.43 -4.34
N GLY A 53 -11.28 10.65 -5.26
CA GLY A 53 -11.17 9.20 -5.13
C GLY A 53 -10.22 8.80 -4.01
N ARG A 54 -10.48 7.68 -3.36
CA ARG A 54 -9.79 7.26 -2.14
C ARG A 54 -8.91 6.03 -2.35
N LEU A 55 -7.66 6.07 -1.87
CA LEU A 55 -6.79 4.91 -1.73
C LEU A 55 -6.83 4.41 -0.28
N VAL A 56 -6.95 3.09 -0.10
CA VAL A 56 -6.82 2.42 1.20
C VAL A 56 -5.81 1.29 1.07
N ILE A 57 -4.86 1.23 1.99
CA ILE A 57 -3.79 0.22 2.02
C ILE A 57 -3.82 -0.46 3.39
N LEU A 58 -4.14 -1.75 3.43
CA LEU A 58 -3.95 -2.60 4.60
C LEU A 58 -2.65 -3.39 4.40
N GLU A 59 -1.68 -3.20 5.29
CA GLU A 59 -0.40 -3.89 5.19
C GLU A 59 0.20 -4.16 6.57
N PHE A 60 1.09 -5.16 6.63
CA PHE A 60 1.94 -5.35 7.80
C PHE A 60 2.82 -4.11 8.02
N SER A 61 3.10 -3.82 9.28
CA SER A 61 3.87 -2.65 9.65
C SER A 61 4.76 -2.91 10.86
N LYS A 62 5.34 -1.86 11.42
CA LYS A 62 6.25 -1.97 12.56
C LYS A 62 5.49 -1.84 13.86
N LEU A 63 5.75 -2.74 14.79
CA LEU A 63 5.16 -2.69 16.13
C LEU A 63 5.49 -1.36 16.80
N THR A 64 4.48 -0.62 17.21
CA THR A 64 4.63 0.70 17.85
C THR A 64 4.58 0.62 19.38
N HIS A 65 4.08 -0.50 19.93
CA HIS A 65 3.94 -0.67 21.38
C HIS A 65 5.14 -1.39 21.98
N PRO A 66 6.02 -0.70 22.78
CA PRO A 66 7.26 -1.29 23.29
C PRO A 66 7.04 -2.55 24.14
N GLY A 67 5.95 -2.61 24.90
CA GLY A 67 5.62 -3.74 25.76
C GLY A 67 5.27 -5.03 25.01
N LEU A 68 4.90 -4.95 23.73
CA LEU A 68 4.57 -6.11 22.91
C LEU A 68 5.77 -6.64 22.10
N ALA A 69 6.86 -5.89 22.04
CA ALA A 69 8.04 -6.24 21.23
C ALA A 69 8.63 -7.62 21.59
N PRO A 70 8.84 -8.01 22.87
CA PRO A 70 9.39 -9.32 23.21
C PRO A 70 8.45 -10.47 22.83
N LEU A 71 7.14 -10.26 22.96
CA LEU A 71 6.12 -11.25 22.61
C LEU A 71 6.04 -11.41 21.09
N TYR A 72 6.07 -10.30 20.36
CA TYR A 72 6.05 -10.30 18.90
C TYR A 72 7.30 -10.98 18.30
N GLN A 73 8.49 -10.71 18.85
CA GLN A 73 9.73 -11.34 18.39
C GLN A 73 9.73 -12.86 18.63
N LYS A 74 9.24 -13.32 19.78
CA LYS A 74 9.07 -14.74 20.04
C LYS A 74 8.08 -15.37 19.06
N PHE A 75 6.99 -14.69 18.79
CA PHE A 75 5.93 -15.19 17.93
C PHE A 75 6.36 -15.20 16.46
N SER A 76 6.97 -14.12 15.96
CA SER A 76 7.45 -14.04 14.58
C SER A 76 8.57 -15.02 14.26
N GLY A 77 9.46 -15.31 15.23
CA GLY A 77 10.50 -16.33 15.10
C GLY A 77 9.97 -17.77 15.08
N LEU A 78 8.72 -18.00 15.48
CA LEU A 78 8.09 -19.32 15.48
C LEU A 78 7.43 -19.66 14.12
N TRP A 79 7.01 -18.66 13.34
CA TRP A 79 6.28 -18.86 12.09
C TRP A 79 7.02 -19.72 11.06
N PRO A 80 8.33 -19.54 10.79
CA PRO A 80 9.04 -20.38 9.85
C PRO A 80 9.06 -21.88 10.29
N LYS A 81 9.17 -22.13 11.61
CA LYS A 81 9.17 -23.48 12.17
C LYS A 81 7.78 -24.13 12.07
N VAL A 82 6.74 -23.38 12.37
CA VAL A 82 5.34 -23.82 12.25
C VAL A 82 5.02 -24.10 10.76
N GLY A 83 5.46 -23.21 9.86
CA GLY A 83 5.31 -23.40 8.42
C GLY A 83 5.96 -24.67 7.92
N GLN A 84 7.22 -24.90 8.29
CA GLN A 84 7.93 -26.11 7.95
C GLN A 84 7.25 -27.39 8.47
N TRP A 85 6.68 -27.32 9.68
CA TRP A 85 5.97 -28.46 10.26
C TRP A 85 4.63 -28.76 9.56
N ILE A 86 3.90 -27.72 9.10
CA ILE A 86 2.58 -27.90 8.48
C ILE A 86 2.67 -28.18 6.97
N THR A 87 3.54 -27.47 6.26
CA THR A 87 3.62 -27.53 4.78
C THR A 87 4.85 -28.24 4.24
N GLY A 88 5.82 -28.58 5.11
CA GLY A 88 7.10 -29.16 4.69
C GLY A 88 8.08 -28.15 4.08
N ASP A 89 7.66 -26.88 3.91
CA ASP A 89 8.45 -25.80 3.31
C ASP A 89 8.43 -24.55 4.18
N ALA A 90 9.60 -24.07 4.59
CA ALA A 90 9.76 -22.85 5.39
C ALA A 90 9.89 -21.59 4.52
N SER A 91 10.17 -21.72 3.21
CA SER A 91 10.53 -20.60 2.34
C SER A 91 9.43 -19.54 2.19
N PRO A 92 8.12 -19.86 2.08
CA PRO A 92 7.08 -18.83 2.03
C PRO A 92 6.99 -17.99 3.31
N TYR A 93 7.25 -18.61 4.46
CA TYR A 93 7.22 -17.91 5.75
C TYR A 93 8.46 -17.05 5.98
N GLN A 94 9.62 -17.52 5.51
CA GLN A 94 10.84 -16.72 5.52
C GLN A 94 10.69 -15.49 4.62
N TYR A 95 10.19 -15.66 3.41
CA TYR A 95 9.88 -14.55 2.50
C TYR A 95 8.89 -13.54 3.14
N LEU A 96 7.86 -14.04 3.83
CA LEU A 96 6.91 -13.16 4.54
C LEU A 96 7.62 -12.31 5.59
N VAL A 97 8.45 -12.91 6.44
CA VAL A 97 9.19 -12.19 7.50
C VAL A 97 10.15 -11.17 6.89
N GLU A 98 10.88 -11.54 5.85
CA GLU A 98 11.81 -10.63 5.14
C GLU A 98 11.08 -9.48 4.47
N SER A 99 9.98 -9.75 3.77
CA SER A 99 9.20 -8.71 3.09
C SER A 99 8.57 -7.71 4.08
N ILE A 100 8.12 -8.18 5.25
CA ILE A 100 7.64 -7.31 6.34
C ILE A 100 8.80 -6.48 6.91
N ALA A 101 9.98 -7.08 7.09
CA ALA A 101 11.14 -6.38 7.61
C ALA A 101 11.59 -5.22 6.69
N MET A 102 11.53 -5.43 5.38
CA MET A 102 11.89 -4.44 4.36
C MET A 102 10.79 -3.41 4.08
N HIS A 103 9.54 -3.69 4.50
CA HIS A 103 8.43 -2.75 4.29
C HIS A 103 8.63 -1.49 5.14
N PRO A 104 8.33 -0.28 4.61
CA PRO A 104 8.39 0.95 5.39
C PRO A 104 7.50 0.91 6.63
N ASP A 105 7.89 1.65 7.66
CA ASP A 105 7.04 1.88 8.81
C ASP A 105 5.85 2.81 8.48
N GLN A 106 4.97 3.01 9.45
CA GLN A 106 3.73 3.76 9.26
C GLN A 106 3.98 5.21 8.82
N GLU A 107 4.91 5.93 9.47
CA GLU A 107 5.19 7.33 9.14
C GLU A 107 5.90 7.45 7.79
N THR A 108 6.80 6.52 7.48
CA THR A 108 7.47 6.48 6.17
C THR A 108 6.45 6.25 5.05
N LEU A 109 5.54 5.27 5.19
CA LEU A 109 4.52 5.02 4.17
C LEU A 109 3.54 6.19 4.04
N LYS A 110 3.16 6.84 5.14
CA LYS A 110 2.37 8.08 5.11
C LYS A 110 3.09 9.18 4.32
N SER A 111 4.39 9.38 4.56
CA SER A 111 5.20 10.34 3.82
C SER A 111 5.28 10.01 2.33
N MET A 112 5.42 8.72 1.97
CA MET A 112 5.40 8.26 0.57
C MET A 112 4.07 8.58 -0.11
N LEU A 113 2.93 8.38 0.57
CA LEU A 113 1.61 8.76 0.06
C LEU A 113 1.52 10.27 -0.19
N GLN A 114 2.01 11.09 0.73
CA GLN A 114 2.05 12.55 0.57
C GLN A 114 2.92 12.96 -0.63
N THR A 115 4.10 12.34 -0.77
CA THR A 115 5.02 12.58 -1.89
C THR A 115 4.41 12.12 -3.24
N ALA A 116 3.60 11.07 -3.24
CA ALA A 116 2.85 10.61 -4.41
C ALA A 116 1.68 11.55 -4.77
N GLY A 117 1.41 12.58 -3.96
CA GLY A 117 0.41 13.62 -4.23
C GLY A 117 -0.98 13.29 -3.69
N PHE A 118 -1.11 12.43 -2.69
CA PHE A 118 -2.36 12.23 -1.95
C PHE A 118 -2.56 13.33 -0.89
N ALA A 119 -3.81 13.75 -0.70
CA ALA A 119 -4.25 14.65 0.35
C ALA A 119 -4.95 13.87 1.47
N GLY A 120 -5.13 14.49 2.64
CA GLY A 120 -5.84 13.90 3.77
C GLY A 120 -5.22 12.58 4.25
N VAL A 121 -3.90 12.41 4.08
CA VAL A 121 -3.20 11.16 4.37
C VAL A 121 -3.13 10.89 5.87
N GLY A 122 -3.57 9.71 6.25
CA GLY A 122 -3.50 9.21 7.63
C GLY A 122 -3.28 7.70 7.68
N TYR A 123 -3.17 7.20 8.91
CA TYR A 123 -3.17 5.75 9.16
C TYR A 123 -3.74 5.41 10.52
N ASP A 124 -4.26 4.20 10.65
CA ASP A 124 -4.72 3.59 11.88
C ASP A 124 -3.95 2.30 12.16
N ASN A 125 -3.36 2.20 13.35
CA ASN A 125 -2.65 0.99 13.76
C ASN A 125 -3.63 -0.10 14.20
N LEU A 126 -3.37 -1.31 13.74
CA LEU A 126 -4.05 -2.53 14.15
C LEU A 126 -3.11 -3.40 15.00
N LEU A 127 -3.65 -4.05 16.03
CA LEU A 127 -2.90 -4.97 16.89
C LEU A 127 -1.57 -4.38 17.40
N GLY A 128 -1.60 -3.12 17.86
CA GLY A 128 -0.41 -2.45 18.39
C GLY A 128 0.65 -2.10 17.34
N GLY A 129 0.28 -2.03 16.06
CA GLY A 129 1.15 -1.67 14.94
C GLY A 129 1.65 -2.86 14.11
N VAL A 130 1.25 -4.10 14.44
CA VAL A 130 1.59 -5.30 13.63
C VAL A 130 1.08 -5.15 12.20
N ALA A 131 -0.06 -4.52 12.02
CA ALA A 131 -0.58 -4.06 10.75
C ALA A 131 -1.07 -2.61 10.88
N ALA A 132 -1.22 -1.93 9.76
CA ALA A 132 -1.80 -0.60 9.70
C ALA A 132 -2.68 -0.45 8.46
N ILE A 133 -3.72 0.38 8.59
CA ILE A 133 -4.52 0.84 7.48
C ILE A 133 -4.08 2.26 7.16
N HIS A 134 -3.47 2.48 6.01
CA HIS A 134 -3.18 3.81 5.49
C HIS A 134 -4.28 4.24 4.52
N TYR A 135 -4.55 5.52 4.46
CA TYR A 135 -5.52 6.09 3.54
C TYR A 135 -5.08 7.46 3.05
N GLY A 136 -5.60 7.84 1.89
CA GLY A 136 -5.39 9.16 1.29
C GLY A 136 -6.38 9.37 0.16
N GLU A 137 -6.59 10.62 -0.22
CA GLU A 137 -7.51 11.03 -1.28
C GLU A 137 -6.73 11.66 -2.43
N ALA A 138 -7.11 11.32 -3.67
CA ALA A 138 -6.64 12.05 -4.84
C ALA A 138 -7.23 13.46 -4.81
N PRO A 139 -6.41 14.53 -4.69
CA PRO A 139 -6.94 15.88 -4.55
C PRO A 139 -7.73 16.30 -5.79
N PHE A 140 -8.68 17.19 -5.60
CA PHE A 140 -9.29 17.90 -6.72
C PHE A 140 -8.20 18.74 -7.38
N GLN A 141 -8.14 18.72 -8.71
CA GLN A 141 -7.26 19.63 -9.43
C GLN A 141 -7.85 21.03 -9.33
N ASP A 142 -7.22 21.90 -8.54
CA ASP A 142 -7.54 23.33 -8.61
C ASP A 142 -7.17 23.81 -10.00
N GLU A 143 -8.08 24.47 -10.71
CA GLU A 143 -7.87 25.03 -12.06
C GLU A 143 -6.64 25.95 -12.16
N LYS A 144 -6.10 26.39 -11.02
CA LYS A 144 -4.90 27.26 -10.95
C LYS A 144 -3.58 26.52 -11.20
N THR A 145 -3.53 25.17 -11.11
CA THR A 145 -2.28 24.40 -11.30
C THR A 145 -2.10 23.97 -12.76
N ALA A 146 -3.14 24.04 -13.58
CA ALA A 146 -3.10 23.70 -15.00
C ALA A 146 -2.30 24.70 -15.87
N THR A 147 -1.87 25.83 -15.30
CA THR A 147 -1.15 26.90 -16.02
C THR A 147 0.36 26.91 -15.79
N ASN A 148 0.93 25.91 -15.14
CA ASN A 148 2.39 25.82 -14.99
C ASN A 148 2.99 24.94 -16.11
N PRO A 149 3.62 25.51 -17.15
CA PRO A 149 4.15 24.74 -18.30
C PRO A 149 5.37 23.89 -17.98
N ALA A 150 5.84 23.86 -16.74
CA ALA A 150 7.02 23.10 -16.34
C ALA A 150 6.83 21.58 -16.29
N PHE A 151 5.59 21.06 -16.35
CA PHE A 151 5.29 19.63 -16.34
C PHE A 151 4.95 19.01 -17.69
N ALA A 152 5.04 19.79 -18.79
CA ALA A 152 4.68 19.33 -20.14
C ALA A 152 5.85 18.69 -20.91
N SER A 153 7.05 18.56 -20.32
CA SER A 153 8.26 18.11 -21.03
C SER A 153 8.78 16.72 -20.66
N GLU A 154 8.03 15.94 -19.87
CA GLU A 154 8.43 14.57 -19.46
C GLU A 154 7.38 13.49 -19.83
N LEU A 155 6.65 13.69 -20.92
CA LEU A 155 5.82 12.64 -21.55
C LEU A 155 6.43 12.17 -22.85
#